data_2392d43f2932d5920ff89d48d5946ba9
#
_entry.id   2392d43f2932d5920ff89d48d5946ba9
#
_cell.length_a   1.000
_cell.length_b   1.000
_cell.length_c   1.000
_cell.angle_alpha   90.00
_cell.angle_beta   90.00
_cell.angle_gamma   90.00
#
_symmetry.space_group_name_H-M   'P 1'
#
loop_
_entity.id
_entity.type
_entity.pdbx_description
1 polymer ?
#
loop_
_entity_poly.entity_id
_entity_poly.type
_entity_poly.pdbx_seq_one_letter_code
_entity_poly.pdbx_strand_id
1 'polypeptide(L)'
;MDPPVTVERLYQINQEILRIDNEKQQREQTLAAFWEHLPPIDPEVVAKAMQELRDRIRALEDRKRALLQEKQSLLVEGAISNRGGNGNNGGN
;
A
#
# COMPACT_ATOMS: atom_id res chain seq x y z
N MET A 1 21.41 14.41 -16.03
CA MET A 1 21.27 14.53 -14.58
C MET A 1 20.35 13.43 -14.05
N ASP A 2 20.80 12.75 -13.05
CA ASP A 2 20.02 11.66 -12.51
C ASP A 2 18.79 12.19 -11.80
N PRO A 3 17.68 11.47 -11.92
CA PRO A 3 16.49 11.86 -11.17
C PRO A 3 16.77 11.78 -9.68
N PRO A 4 16.13 12.64 -8.90
CA PRO A 4 16.30 12.57 -7.46
C PRO A 4 15.86 11.21 -6.93
N VAL A 5 16.59 10.72 -5.94
CA VAL A 5 16.25 9.45 -5.29
C VAL A 5 14.81 9.50 -4.79
N THR A 6 14.36 10.66 -4.34
CA THR A 6 13.00 10.85 -3.86
C THR A 6 11.96 10.52 -4.94
N VAL A 7 12.18 11.01 -6.16
CA VAL A 7 11.25 10.77 -7.27
C VAL A 7 11.21 9.29 -7.59
N GLU A 8 12.36 8.64 -7.63
CA GLU A 8 12.43 7.22 -7.91
C GLU A 8 11.73 6.42 -6.83
N ARG A 9 11.94 6.79 -5.57
CA ARG A 9 11.29 6.12 -4.45
C ARG A 9 9.77 6.30 -4.51
N LEU A 10 9.29 7.50 -4.84
CA LEU A 10 7.86 7.75 -5.00
C LEU A 10 7.26 6.86 -6.09
N TYR A 11 7.96 6.70 -7.19
CA TYR A 11 7.50 5.81 -8.25
C TYR A 11 7.39 4.38 -7.74
N GLN A 12 8.41 3.91 -7.03
CA GLN A 12 8.40 2.55 -6.47
C GLN A 12 7.25 2.35 -5.50
N ILE A 13 7.00 3.34 -4.64
CA ILE A 13 5.91 3.28 -3.68
C ILE A 13 4.57 3.18 -4.41
N ASN A 14 4.35 4.01 -5.42
CA ASN A 14 3.11 3.96 -6.17
C ASN A 14 2.90 2.61 -6.85
N GLN A 15 3.97 2.03 -7.40
CA GLN A 15 3.89 0.71 -8.01
C GLN A 15 3.56 -0.37 -6.99
N GLU A 16 4.18 -0.29 -5.83
CA GLU A 16 3.90 -1.26 -4.77
C GLU A 16 2.47 -1.15 -4.28
N ILE A 17 1.95 0.07 -4.13
CA ILE A 17 0.57 0.28 -3.70
C ILE A 17 -0.40 -0.33 -4.71
N LEU A 18 -0.12 -0.18 -6.00
CA LEU A 18 -0.98 -0.79 -7.03
C LEU A 18 -0.99 -2.31 -6.90
N ARG A 19 0.17 -2.91 -6.67
CA ARG A 19 0.24 -4.36 -6.47
C ARG A 19 -0.51 -4.80 -5.23
N ILE A 20 -0.38 -4.02 -4.15
CA ILE A 20 -1.08 -4.31 -2.91
C ILE A 20 -2.60 -4.23 -3.13
N ASP A 21 -3.08 -3.19 -3.78
CA ASP A 21 -4.50 -3.03 -4.04
C ASP A 21 -5.05 -4.18 -4.87
N ASN A 22 -4.29 -4.61 -5.88
CA ASN A 22 -4.70 -5.75 -6.70
C ASN A 22 -4.75 -7.04 -5.89
N GLU A 23 -3.74 -7.32 -5.10
CA GLU A 23 -3.72 -8.54 -4.29
C GLU A 23 -4.83 -8.51 -3.25
N LYS A 24 -5.01 -7.36 -2.61
CA LYS A 24 -6.05 -7.21 -1.61
C LYS A 24 -7.43 -7.48 -2.21
N GLN A 25 -7.69 -6.92 -3.38
CA GLN A 25 -8.97 -7.13 -4.06
C GLN A 25 -9.18 -8.61 -4.37
N GLN A 26 -8.15 -9.30 -4.85
CA GLN A 26 -8.25 -10.73 -5.13
C GLN A 26 -8.54 -11.53 -3.87
N ARG A 27 -7.88 -11.20 -2.76
CA ARG A 27 -8.12 -11.88 -1.49
C ARG A 27 -9.51 -11.63 -0.97
N GLU A 28 -10.01 -10.39 -1.11
CA GLU A 28 -11.36 -10.05 -0.68
C GLU A 28 -12.40 -10.79 -1.52
N GLN A 29 -12.16 -10.93 -2.80
CA GLN A 29 -13.07 -11.70 -3.67
C GLN A 29 -13.08 -13.17 -3.28
N THR A 30 -11.92 -13.74 -2.96
CA THR A 30 -11.84 -15.13 -2.51
C THR A 30 -12.60 -15.31 -1.20
N LEU A 31 -12.42 -14.37 -0.27
CA LEU A 31 -13.10 -14.43 1.02
C LEU A 31 -14.62 -14.35 0.83
N ALA A 32 -15.08 -13.47 -0.05
CA ALA A 32 -16.50 -13.35 -0.35
C ALA A 32 -17.04 -14.64 -0.95
N ALA A 33 -16.27 -15.29 -1.81
CA ALA A 33 -16.68 -16.55 -2.42
C ALA A 33 -16.86 -17.64 -1.36
N PHE A 34 -16.00 -17.67 -0.34
CA PHE A 34 -16.17 -18.61 0.78
C PHE A 34 -17.50 -18.38 1.51
N TRP A 35 -17.89 -17.12 1.69
CA TRP A 35 -19.15 -16.80 2.34
C TRP A 35 -20.36 -17.16 1.49
N GLU A 36 -20.25 -16.97 0.18
CA GLU A 36 -21.37 -17.25 -0.73
C GLU A 36 -21.55 -18.73 -1.00
N HIS A 37 -20.42 -19.44 -1.16
CA HIS A 37 -20.43 -20.86 -1.52
C HIS A 37 -19.41 -21.59 -0.66
N LEU A 38 -19.85 -21.99 0.53
CA LEU A 38 -18.97 -22.72 1.43
C LEU A 38 -18.57 -24.04 0.78
N PRO A 39 -17.26 -24.33 0.71
CA PRO A 39 -16.79 -25.60 0.14
C PRO A 39 -17.30 -26.77 0.99
N PRO A 40 -17.58 -27.94 0.38
CA PRO A 40 -18.04 -29.11 1.10
C PRO A 40 -16.87 -29.85 1.75
N ILE A 41 -16.14 -29.15 2.61
CA ILE A 41 -15.00 -29.69 3.33
C ILE A 41 -15.18 -29.37 4.80
N ASP A 42 -14.26 -29.88 5.63
CA ASP A 42 -14.31 -29.69 7.06
C ASP A 42 -14.46 -28.20 7.41
N PRO A 43 -15.47 -27.83 8.22
CA PRO A 43 -15.67 -26.44 8.60
C PRO A 43 -14.43 -25.80 9.27
N GLU A 44 -13.64 -26.57 9.99
CA GLU A 44 -12.44 -26.04 10.60
C GLU A 44 -11.40 -25.64 9.56
N VAL A 45 -11.29 -26.44 8.49
CA VAL A 45 -10.38 -26.11 7.40
C VAL A 45 -10.82 -24.83 6.70
N VAL A 46 -12.14 -24.70 6.48
CA VAL A 46 -12.69 -23.50 5.85
C VAL A 46 -12.43 -22.27 6.73
N ALA A 47 -12.70 -22.41 8.02
CA ALA A 47 -12.50 -21.31 8.97
C ALA A 47 -11.05 -20.85 9.00
N LYS A 48 -10.13 -21.81 8.98
CA LYS A 48 -8.71 -21.50 8.97
C LYS A 48 -8.31 -20.78 7.68
N ALA A 49 -8.81 -21.26 6.54
CA ALA A 49 -8.52 -20.63 5.26
C ALA A 49 -9.04 -19.20 5.23
N MET A 50 -10.24 -18.97 5.74
CA MET A 50 -10.82 -17.64 5.81
C MET A 50 -10.01 -16.73 6.73
N GLN A 51 -9.53 -17.27 7.85
CA GLN A 51 -8.72 -16.50 8.76
C GLN A 51 -7.39 -16.11 8.12
N GLU A 52 -6.78 -17.03 7.38
CA GLU A 52 -5.54 -16.72 6.68
C GLU A 52 -5.74 -15.63 5.64
N LEU A 53 -6.88 -15.64 4.96
CA LEU A 53 -7.21 -14.57 4.01
C LEU A 53 -7.37 -13.22 4.72
N ARG A 54 -8.05 -13.20 5.85
CA ARG A 54 -8.22 -11.98 6.63
C ARG A 54 -6.89 -11.46 7.13
N ASP A 55 -6.03 -12.36 7.60
CA ASP A 55 -4.71 -11.97 8.10
C ASP A 55 -3.87 -11.38 6.98
N ARG A 56 -3.94 -11.98 5.78
CA ARG A 56 -3.20 -11.45 4.63
C ARG A 56 -3.73 -10.08 4.22
N ILE A 57 -5.06 -9.92 4.20
CA ILE A 57 -5.66 -8.63 3.87
C ILE A 57 -5.20 -7.56 4.85
N ARG A 58 -5.18 -7.90 6.14
CA ARG A 58 -4.73 -6.95 7.16
C ARG A 58 -3.27 -6.57 6.97
N ALA A 59 -2.42 -7.57 6.67
CA ALA A 59 -1.01 -7.31 6.43
C ALA A 59 -0.81 -6.39 5.23
N LEU A 60 -1.61 -6.60 4.18
CA LEU A 60 -1.56 -5.74 3.00
C LEU A 60 -2.00 -4.31 3.33
N GLU A 61 -3.05 -4.17 4.12
CA GLU A 61 -3.52 -2.85 4.56
C GLU A 61 -2.47 -2.13 5.39
N ASP A 62 -1.82 -2.86 6.30
CA ASP A 62 -0.78 -2.28 7.13
C ASP A 62 0.40 -1.83 6.29
N ARG A 63 0.80 -2.65 5.33
CA ARG A 63 1.90 -2.30 4.44
C ARG A 63 1.55 -1.06 3.60
N LYS A 64 0.33 -1.02 3.07
CA LYS A 64 -0.12 0.12 2.30
C LYS A 64 -0.09 1.39 3.15
N ARG A 65 -0.54 1.30 4.40
CA ARG A 65 -0.53 2.45 5.29
C ARG A 65 0.89 2.95 5.52
N ALA A 66 1.83 2.03 5.74
CA ALA A 66 3.23 2.41 5.93
C ALA A 66 3.79 3.10 4.69
N LEU A 67 3.45 2.59 3.51
CA LEU A 67 3.90 3.18 2.26
C LEU A 67 3.31 4.57 2.04
N LEU A 68 2.03 4.75 2.40
CA LEU A 68 1.40 6.06 2.28
C LEU A 68 2.03 7.07 3.23
N GLN A 69 2.41 6.63 4.43
CA GLN A 69 3.11 7.49 5.38
C GLN A 69 4.49 7.88 4.84
N GLU A 70 5.20 6.92 4.29
CA GLU A 70 6.51 7.22 3.68
C GLU A 70 6.35 8.17 2.51
N LYS A 71 5.34 7.94 1.66
CA LYS A 71 5.07 8.81 0.53
C LYS A 71 4.81 10.23 0.99
N GLN A 72 3.99 10.39 2.02
CA GLN A 72 3.69 11.70 2.54
C GLN A 72 4.94 12.39 3.08
N SER A 73 5.77 11.67 3.81
CA SER A 73 7.02 12.22 4.32
C SER A 73 7.92 12.69 3.20
N LEU A 74 8.05 11.89 2.15
CA LEU A 74 8.89 12.26 1.01
C LEU A 74 8.35 13.49 0.29
N LEU A 75 7.03 13.59 0.16
CA LEU A 75 6.42 14.75 -0.48
C LEU A 75 6.63 16.01 0.37
N VAL A 76 6.52 15.89 1.68
CA VAL A 76 6.76 17.02 2.58
C VAL A 76 8.22 17.46 2.51
N GLU A 77 9.14 16.50 2.55
CA GLU A 77 10.56 16.79 2.43
C GLU A 77 10.88 17.47 1.12
N GLY A 78 10.31 16.95 0.03
CA GLY A 78 10.51 17.52 -1.28
C GLY A 78 9.99 18.95 -1.35
N ALA A 79 8.83 19.18 -0.78
CA ALA A 79 8.24 20.51 -0.77
C ALA A 79 9.08 21.48 0.06
N ILE A 80 9.57 21.04 1.18
CA ILE A 80 10.41 21.87 2.03
C ILE A 80 11.72 22.17 1.33
N SER A 81 12.34 21.17 0.70
CA SER A 81 13.60 21.38 -0.01
C SER A 81 13.42 22.35 -1.16
N ASN A 82 12.35 22.17 -1.93
CA ASN A 82 12.10 23.06 -3.05
C ASN A 82 11.80 24.47 -2.57
N ARG A 83 11.02 24.59 -1.52
CA ARG A 83 10.69 25.88 -0.96
C ARG A 83 11.93 26.56 -0.42
N GLY A 84 12.80 25.79 0.22
CA GLY A 84 14.04 26.33 0.75
C GLY A 84 14.91 26.88 -0.35
N GLY A 85 15.02 26.15 -1.44
CA GLY A 85 15.82 26.59 -2.56
C GLY A 85 15.26 27.81 -3.24
N ASN A 86 13.94 27.84 -3.37
CA ASN A 86 13.29 28.95 -4.03
C ASN A 86 12.98 30.09 -3.08
N GLY A 87 12.71 29.75 -1.87
CA GLY A 87 12.32 30.72 -0.88
C GLY A 87 13.36 31.75 -0.66
N ASN A 88 14.55 31.36 -0.76
CA ASN A 88 15.61 32.30 -0.62
C ASN A 88 15.58 33.37 -1.68
N ASN A 89 15.10 32.97 -2.79
CA ASN A 89 14.99 33.95 -3.84
C ASN A 89 13.81 34.80 -3.66
N GLY A 90 12.72 34.21 -3.34
CA GLY A 90 11.57 35.00 -3.25
C GLY A 90 11.51 35.65 -1.96
N GLY A 91 12.25 35.14 -1.23
CA GLY A 91 12.03 35.56 -0.05
C GLY A 91 12.40 36.63 0.40
N ASN A 92 12.96 36.58 0.04
CA ASN A 92 13.09 37.47 0.63
C ASN A 92 13.33 38.38 0.34
#